data_a599eeb324abc29ebfb1b416c06ab22b
#
_entry.id   a599eeb324abc29ebfb1b416c06ab22b
#
_cell.length_a   1.000
_cell.length_b   1.000
_cell.length_c   1.000
_cell.angle_alpha   90.00
_cell.angle_beta   90.00
_cell.angle_gamma   90.00
#
_symmetry.space_group_name_H-M   'P 1'
#
loop_
_entity.id
_entity.type
_entity.pdbx_description
1 polymer ?
#
loop_
_entity_poly.entity_id
_entity_poly.type
_entity_poly.pdbx_seq_one_letter_code
_entity_poly.pdbx_strand_id
1 'polypeptide(L)'
;MKIGIIGAGAMGCLYASMLAEKHSVTLFDVWQPSVDAINAEGITVSAPNDVDKVIRVPALMSGAGREPLDLVILFVKDMASESALDGNRAIIGADTLLLSLQNGMGNYEIMQRFAPAEHILLGTTKHNCVAKAPGVIYHSGAGITHIGSPAGDRAAADRIAEAFGICGIEAEACNNVNHLIWEKLFVNMTINPITALLGSTIGVIASDPDARAAAYTLICEAAAVAAADGEEFDPDVVFAALMDTAAHLATGKASMCQDIERHRRTEIDFINGAVVRLGKKYGIPTPAHEMIVRLVHAKEKL
;
A
#
# COMPACT_ATOMS: atom_id res chain seq x y z
N MET A 1 10.65 -11.32 17.06
CA MET A 1 9.46 -10.49 17.38
C MET A 1 8.20 -11.31 17.18
N LYS A 2 7.11 -10.96 17.88
CA LYS A 2 5.74 -11.42 17.59
C LYS A 2 5.09 -10.41 16.65
N ILE A 3 4.77 -10.81 15.44
CA ILE A 3 4.27 -9.92 14.37
C ILE A 3 2.86 -10.34 13.96
N GLY A 4 1.93 -9.41 13.97
CA GLY A 4 0.61 -9.58 13.39
C GLY A 4 0.52 -8.90 12.02
N ILE A 5 -0.03 -9.57 11.05
CA ILE A 5 -0.30 -8.97 9.74
C ILE A 5 -1.81 -9.00 9.52
N ILE A 6 -2.42 -7.83 9.40
CA ILE A 6 -3.86 -7.69 9.15
C ILE A 6 -4.09 -7.53 7.66
N GLY A 7 -4.76 -8.53 7.07
CA GLY A 7 -5.01 -8.68 5.64
C GLY A 7 -4.17 -9.80 5.02
N ALA A 8 -4.81 -10.95 4.73
CA ALA A 8 -4.19 -12.10 4.08
C ALA A 8 -4.32 -12.06 2.54
N GLY A 9 -4.21 -10.85 1.98
CA GLY A 9 -4.11 -10.61 0.54
C GLY A 9 -2.70 -10.91 0.00
N ALA A 10 -2.43 -10.47 -1.24
CA ALA A 10 -1.14 -10.73 -1.89
C ALA A 10 0.05 -10.21 -1.07
N MET A 11 0.02 -8.94 -0.66
CA MET A 11 1.12 -8.32 0.08
C MET A 11 1.23 -8.85 1.51
N GLY A 12 0.09 -9.07 2.19
CA GLY A 12 0.09 -9.65 3.52
C GLY A 12 0.66 -11.07 3.55
N CYS A 13 0.28 -11.93 2.61
CA CYS A 13 0.86 -13.26 2.45
C CYS A 13 2.35 -13.20 2.10
N LEU A 14 2.77 -12.26 1.22
CA LEU A 14 4.17 -12.08 0.84
C LEU A 14 5.02 -11.73 2.07
N TYR A 15 4.65 -10.68 2.81
CA TYR A 15 5.39 -10.26 4.00
C TYR A 15 5.34 -11.31 5.11
N ALA A 16 4.21 -11.99 5.29
CA ALA A 16 4.11 -13.09 6.24
C ALA A 16 5.10 -14.20 5.89
N SER A 17 5.19 -14.58 4.62
CA SER A 17 6.09 -15.64 4.16
C SER A 17 7.57 -15.30 4.37
N MET A 18 7.96 -14.05 4.14
CA MET A 18 9.34 -13.59 4.34
C MET A 18 9.69 -13.44 5.83
N LEU A 19 8.82 -12.79 6.60
CA LEU A 19 9.08 -12.52 8.02
C LEU A 19 9.02 -13.75 8.90
N ALA A 20 8.28 -14.79 8.52
CA ALA A 20 8.18 -16.05 9.26
C ALA A 20 9.51 -16.82 9.31
N GLU A 21 10.50 -16.46 8.52
CA GLU A 21 11.83 -17.09 8.57
C GLU A 21 12.54 -16.86 9.91
N LYS A 22 12.36 -15.68 10.51
CA LYS A 22 13.06 -15.29 11.74
C LYS A 22 12.13 -14.82 12.86
N HIS A 23 10.85 -14.65 12.59
CA HIS A 23 9.88 -14.08 13.52
C HIS A 23 8.67 -14.98 13.73
N SER A 24 7.96 -14.80 14.84
CA SER A 24 6.66 -15.43 15.07
C SER A 24 5.60 -14.58 14.40
N VAL A 25 5.09 -15.02 13.26
CA VAL A 25 4.11 -14.26 12.45
C VAL A 25 2.74 -14.92 12.54
N THR A 26 1.69 -14.11 12.67
CA THR A 26 0.28 -14.52 12.57
C THR A 26 -0.45 -13.60 11.60
N LEU A 27 -1.16 -14.19 10.63
CA LEU A 27 -2.06 -13.46 9.73
C LEU A 27 -3.44 -13.33 10.35
N PHE A 28 -4.08 -12.18 10.11
CA PHE A 28 -5.46 -11.92 10.50
C PHE A 28 -6.27 -11.49 9.28
N ASP A 29 -7.39 -12.15 9.02
CA ASP A 29 -8.26 -11.79 7.90
C ASP A 29 -9.75 -11.97 8.29
N VAL A 30 -10.63 -11.30 7.56
CA VAL A 30 -12.08 -11.42 7.73
C VAL A 30 -12.69 -12.51 6.84
N TRP A 31 -11.93 -13.00 5.86
CA TRP A 31 -12.41 -13.97 4.90
C TRP A 31 -12.00 -15.39 5.27
N GLN A 32 -12.96 -16.13 5.84
CA GLN A 32 -12.76 -17.49 6.34
C GLN A 32 -12.08 -18.43 5.32
N PRO A 33 -12.44 -18.45 4.01
CA PRO A 33 -11.76 -19.33 3.06
C PRO A 33 -10.26 -19.07 2.92
N SER A 34 -9.80 -17.81 3.11
CA SER A 34 -8.36 -17.51 3.10
C SER A 34 -7.67 -18.06 4.34
N VAL A 35 -8.30 -17.88 5.50
CA VAL A 35 -7.79 -18.39 6.78
C VAL A 35 -7.68 -19.91 6.74
N ASP A 36 -8.73 -20.60 6.26
CA ASP A 36 -8.77 -22.06 6.18
C ASP A 36 -7.70 -22.60 5.22
N ALA A 37 -7.59 -22.02 4.02
CA ALA A 37 -6.59 -22.42 3.02
C ALA A 37 -5.16 -22.26 3.54
N ILE A 38 -4.85 -21.12 4.16
CA ILE A 38 -3.51 -20.86 4.72
C ILE A 38 -3.18 -21.84 5.85
N ASN A 39 -4.13 -22.13 6.74
CA ASN A 39 -3.92 -23.08 7.83
C ASN A 39 -3.76 -24.53 7.33
N ALA A 40 -4.50 -24.93 6.31
CA ALA A 40 -4.45 -26.28 5.75
C ALA A 40 -3.18 -26.50 4.90
N GLU A 41 -2.87 -25.57 3.99
CA GLU A 41 -1.87 -25.76 2.94
C GLU A 41 -0.60 -24.90 3.14
N GLY A 42 -0.69 -23.82 3.91
CA GLY A 42 0.34 -22.79 4.03
C GLY A 42 0.21 -21.73 2.95
N ILE A 43 1.19 -20.83 2.89
CA ILE A 43 1.28 -19.82 1.84
C ILE A 43 2.18 -20.37 0.74
N THR A 44 1.63 -20.55 -0.46
CA THR A 44 2.41 -20.89 -1.66
C THR A 44 2.89 -19.62 -2.34
N VAL A 45 4.20 -19.46 -2.44
CA VAL A 45 4.85 -18.33 -3.10
C VAL A 45 5.52 -18.81 -4.37
N SER A 46 5.04 -18.33 -5.51
CA SER A 46 5.67 -18.50 -6.82
C SER A 46 6.40 -17.21 -7.22
N ALA A 47 7.52 -17.33 -7.92
CA ALA A 47 8.28 -16.21 -8.46
C ALA A 47 8.83 -16.55 -9.85
N PRO A 48 9.23 -15.54 -10.67
CA PRO A 48 9.84 -15.81 -11.98
C PRO A 48 11.10 -16.64 -11.84
N ASN A 49 11.20 -17.74 -12.58
CA ASN A 49 12.37 -18.62 -12.63
C ASN A 49 12.78 -19.26 -11.28
N ASP A 50 11.86 -19.32 -10.31
CA ASP A 50 12.09 -19.98 -9.01
C ASP A 50 11.08 -21.11 -8.81
N VAL A 51 11.40 -22.03 -7.89
CA VAL A 51 10.53 -23.14 -7.51
C VAL A 51 9.52 -22.62 -6.49
N ASP A 52 8.27 -23.06 -6.60
CA ASP A 52 7.23 -22.71 -5.64
C ASP A 52 7.65 -23.11 -4.22
N LYS A 53 7.51 -22.17 -3.30
CA LYS A 53 7.82 -22.36 -1.86
C LYS A 53 6.53 -22.37 -1.07
N VAL A 54 6.40 -23.30 -0.14
CA VAL A 54 5.27 -23.35 0.80
C VAL A 54 5.77 -22.99 2.19
N ILE A 55 5.22 -21.91 2.74
CA ILE A 55 5.58 -21.41 4.07
C ILE A 55 4.38 -21.57 5.01
N ARG A 56 4.60 -22.21 6.17
CA ARG A 56 3.59 -22.41 7.19
C ARG A 56 3.54 -21.20 8.12
N VAL A 57 2.42 -20.49 8.11
CA VAL A 57 2.13 -19.35 8.97
C VAL A 57 0.73 -19.53 9.53
N PRO A 58 0.50 -19.41 10.84
CA PRO A 58 -0.86 -19.46 11.38
C PRO A 58 -1.68 -18.26 10.87
N ALA A 59 -2.92 -18.54 10.50
CA ALA A 59 -3.90 -17.54 10.13
C ALA A 59 -5.11 -17.63 11.07
N LEU A 60 -5.60 -16.50 11.51
CA LEU A 60 -6.73 -16.37 12.42
C LEU A 60 -7.79 -15.45 11.81
N MET A 61 -9.03 -15.69 12.20
CA MET A 61 -10.08 -14.71 11.92
C MET A 61 -9.80 -13.41 12.67
N SER A 62 -10.10 -12.30 12.03
CA SER A 62 -10.07 -10.98 12.66
C SER A 62 -10.80 -11.00 14.00
N GLY A 63 -10.17 -10.46 15.04
CA GLY A 63 -10.69 -10.48 16.40
C GLY A 63 -10.44 -11.77 17.21
N ALA A 64 -9.75 -12.77 16.64
CA ALA A 64 -9.40 -13.99 17.38
C ALA A 64 -8.10 -13.86 18.19
N GLY A 65 -7.24 -12.87 17.89
CA GLY A 65 -6.05 -12.57 18.68
C GLY A 65 -6.39 -12.15 20.11
N ARG A 66 -5.56 -12.53 21.09
CA ARG A 66 -5.83 -12.30 22.52
C ARG A 66 -4.69 -11.60 23.25
N GLU A 67 -3.51 -11.55 22.69
CA GLU A 67 -2.31 -11.00 23.34
C GLU A 67 -1.73 -9.88 22.49
N PRO A 68 -1.21 -8.81 23.10
CA PRO A 68 -0.47 -7.78 22.41
C PRO A 68 0.74 -8.35 21.66
N LEU A 69 1.00 -7.77 20.51
CA LEU A 69 2.12 -8.12 19.63
C LEU A 69 3.17 -7.00 19.63
N ASP A 70 4.39 -7.31 19.20
CA ASP A 70 5.46 -6.32 19.10
C ASP A 70 5.23 -5.37 17.92
N LEU A 71 4.73 -5.92 16.81
CA LEU A 71 4.46 -5.20 15.57
C LEU A 71 3.15 -5.67 14.94
N VAL A 72 2.34 -4.73 14.50
CA VAL A 72 1.14 -4.99 13.67
C VAL A 72 1.31 -4.28 12.34
N ILE A 73 1.26 -5.05 11.24
CA ILE A 73 1.40 -4.53 9.87
C ILE A 73 0.04 -4.56 9.18
N LEU A 74 -0.32 -3.46 8.54
CA LEU A 74 -1.57 -3.29 7.80
C LEU A 74 -1.36 -3.54 6.31
N PHE A 75 -2.11 -4.51 5.76
CA PHE A 75 -2.18 -4.82 4.33
C PHE A 75 -3.63 -5.02 3.84
N VAL A 76 -4.60 -4.56 4.59
CA VAL A 76 -5.98 -4.46 4.09
C VAL A 76 -6.10 -3.32 3.06
N LYS A 77 -7.19 -3.29 2.29
CA LYS A 77 -7.52 -2.11 1.51
C LYS A 77 -7.78 -0.92 2.45
N ASP A 78 -7.30 0.29 2.10
CA ASP A 78 -7.31 1.45 2.99
C ASP A 78 -8.68 1.74 3.63
N MET A 79 -9.76 1.58 2.87
CA MET A 79 -11.13 1.76 3.35
C MET A 79 -11.53 0.82 4.48
N ALA A 80 -10.80 -0.27 4.67
CA ALA A 80 -11.02 -1.23 5.73
C ALA A 80 -10.09 -1.03 6.94
N SER A 81 -9.12 -0.09 6.88
CA SER A 81 -8.08 0.08 7.90
C SER A 81 -8.65 0.30 9.30
N GLU A 82 -9.63 1.20 9.43
CA GLU A 82 -10.25 1.49 10.73
C GLU A 82 -10.97 0.27 11.32
N SER A 83 -11.83 -0.38 10.54
CA SER A 83 -12.55 -1.57 10.98
C SER A 83 -11.63 -2.76 11.25
N ALA A 84 -10.53 -2.88 10.50
CA ALA A 84 -9.53 -3.92 10.68
C ALA A 84 -8.74 -3.73 11.99
N LEU A 85 -8.34 -2.51 12.30
CA LEU A 85 -7.69 -2.18 13.58
C LEU A 85 -8.65 -2.37 14.76
N ASP A 86 -9.88 -1.88 14.65
CA ASP A 86 -10.88 -2.02 15.71
C ASP A 86 -11.21 -3.51 15.98
N GLY A 87 -11.41 -4.29 14.92
CA GLY A 87 -11.65 -5.73 15.03
C GLY A 87 -10.49 -6.52 15.64
N ASN A 88 -9.26 -6.00 15.57
CA ASN A 88 -8.06 -6.64 16.11
C ASN A 88 -7.46 -5.90 17.30
N ARG A 89 -8.25 -5.09 18.01
CA ARG A 89 -7.75 -4.22 19.09
C ARG A 89 -7.02 -4.97 20.21
N ALA A 90 -7.36 -6.22 20.46
CA ALA A 90 -6.73 -7.04 21.50
C ALA A 90 -5.25 -7.37 21.25
N ILE A 91 -4.78 -7.26 19.99
CA ILE A 91 -3.36 -7.47 19.66
C ILE A 91 -2.54 -6.19 19.67
N ILE A 92 -3.16 -5.04 19.94
CA ILE A 92 -2.52 -3.72 20.03
C ILE A 92 -2.41 -3.35 21.51
N GLY A 93 -1.22 -3.46 22.08
CA GLY A 93 -0.91 -3.08 23.45
C GLY A 93 -0.18 -1.73 23.53
N ALA A 94 0.21 -1.36 24.75
CA ALA A 94 0.87 -0.08 25.01
C ALA A 94 2.19 0.12 24.24
N ASP A 95 2.93 -0.98 24.00
CA ASP A 95 4.24 -0.94 23.34
C ASP A 95 4.20 -1.47 21.89
N THR A 96 3.02 -1.78 21.36
CA THR A 96 2.86 -2.31 20.00
C THR A 96 3.15 -1.23 18.97
N LEU A 97 4.06 -1.49 18.05
CA LEU A 97 4.24 -0.65 16.87
C LEU A 97 3.18 -0.99 15.81
N LEU A 98 2.61 0.03 15.20
CA LEU A 98 1.75 -0.09 14.04
C LEU A 98 2.50 0.35 12.80
N LEU A 99 2.51 -0.47 11.76
CA LEU A 99 3.13 -0.14 10.47
C LEU A 99 2.09 -0.26 9.35
N SER A 100 1.93 0.81 8.56
CA SER A 100 1.19 0.74 7.30
C SER A 100 2.16 0.77 6.12
N LEU A 101 2.07 -0.23 5.24
CA LEU A 101 2.73 -0.28 3.94
C LEU A 101 1.69 -0.19 2.79
N GLN A 102 0.49 0.28 3.11
CA GLN A 102 -0.61 0.44 2.17
C GLN A 102 -0.32 1.58 1.18
N ASN A 103 -1.04 1.58 0.06
CA ASN A 103 -0.94 2.66 -0.92
C ASN A 103 -1.79 3.86 -0.48
N GLY A 104 -1.46 5.05 -1.03
CA GLY A 104 -2.26 6.24 -0.73
C GLY A 104 -1.91 6.93 0.59
N MET A 105 -2.77 7.85 1.01
CA MET A 105 -2.60 8.69 2.21
C MET A 105 -3.88 8.76 3.03
N GLY A 106 -3.70 8.90 4.38
CA GLY A 106 -4.78 8.99 5.35
C GLY A 106 -4.74 7.87 6.39
N ASN A 107 -3.85 6.89 6.24
CA ASN A 107 -3.71 5.80 7.21
C ASN A 107 -3.11 6.25 8.54
N TYR A 108 -2.26 7.30 8.54
CA TYR A 108 -1.69 7.84 9.76
C TYR A 108 -2.78 8.33 10.73
N GLU A 109 -3.72 9.13 10.24
CA GLU A 109 -4.82 9.68 11.03
C GLU A 109 -5.77 8.59 11.55
N ILE A 110 -5.93 7.51 10.79
CA ILE A 110 -6.68 6.33 11.24
C ILE A 110 -5.93 5.64 12.38
N MET A 111 -4.63 5.37 12.21
CA MET A 111 -3.81 4.65 13.18
C MET A 111 -3.65 5.41 14.49
N GLN A 112 -3.65 6.76 14.49
CA GLN A 112 -3.59 7.60 15.69
C GLN A 112 -4.78 7.38 16.66
N ARG A 113 -5.87 6.76 16.21
CA ARG A 113 -6.99 6.39 17.09
C ARG A 113 -6.73 5.11 17.89
N PHE A 114 -5.65 4.38 17.53
CA PHE A 114 -5.34 3.05 18.08
C PHE A 114 -4.01 2.99 18.81
N ALA A 115 -3.07 3.87 18.47
CA ALA A 115 -1.75 3.95 19.08
C ALA A 115 -1.27 5.40 19.17
N PRO A 116 -0.37 5.73 20.11
CA PRO A 116 0.27 7.05 20.18
C PRO A 116 1.17 7.26 18.95
N ALA A 117 1.41 8.54 18.61
CA ALA A 117 2.11 8.93 17.38
C ALA A 117 3.51 8.31 17.25
N GLU A 118 4.24 8.19 18.37
CA GLU A 118 5.57 7.58 18.43
C GLU A 118 5.58 6.08 18.13
N HIS A 119 4.44 5.40 18.22
CA HIS A 119 4.29 3.98 17.88
C HIS A 119 3.77 3.75 16.45
N ILE A 120 3.60 4.81 15.65
CA ILE A 120 3.10 4.70 14.29
C ILE A 120 4.24 4.86 13.30
N LEU A 121 4.38 3.86 12.45
CA LEU A 121 5.28 3.84 11.32
C LEU A 121 4.49 3.80 10.02
N LEU A 122 4.96 4.52 9.04
CA LEU A 122 4.50 4.42 7.66
C LEU A 122 5.63 3.93 6.78
N GLY A 123 5.28 3.44 5.62
CA GLY A 123 6.31 3.08 4.66
C GLY A 123 5.77 2.89 3.26
N THR A 124 6.70 2.75 2.34
CA THR A 124 6.43 2.39 0.96
C THR A 124 7.17 1.12 0.61
N THR A 125 6.61 0.31 -0.27
CA THR A 125 7.29 -0.88 -0.78
C THR A 125 7.24 -0.92 -2.30
N LYS A 126 8.33 -1.39 -2.91
CA LYS A 126 8.44 -1.64 -4.37
C LYS A 126 8.26 -3.12 -4.72
N HIS A 127 7.85 -3.96 -3.76
CA HIS A 127 7.47 -5.33 -4.08
C HIS A 127 6.18 -5.36 -4.91
N ASN A 128 6.14 -6.23 -5.91
CA ASN A 128 4.97 -6.50 -6.73
C ASN A 128 4.51 -7.94 -6.53
N CYS A 129 3.27 -8.11 -6.08
CA CYS A 129 2.70 -9.41 -5.79
C CYS A 129 1.22 -9.47 -6.17
N VAL A 130 0.80 -10.62 -6.71
CA VAL A 130 -0.59 -10.86 -7.12
C VAL A 130 -1.12 -12.11 -6.43
N ALA A 131 -2.30 -12.04 -5.82
CA ALA A 131 -2.99 -13.21 -5.33
C ALA A 131 -3.62 -13.99 -6.49
N LYS A 132 -3.32 -15.27 -6.59
CA LYS A 132 -3.88 -16.22 -7.57
C LYS A 132 -5.08 -16.97 -7.00
N ALA A 133 -5.00 -17.34 -5.72
CA ALA A 133 -6.04 -17.99 -4.94
C ALA A 133 -5.81 -17.70 -3.44
N PRO A 134 -6.72 -18.09 -2.54
CA PRO A 134 -6.47 -18.04 -1.11
C PRO A 134 -5.16 -18.76 -0.73
N GLY A 135 -4.25 -18.05 -0.06
CA GLY A 135 -2.93 -18.59 0.31
C GLY A 135 -1.95 -18.80 -0.86
N VAL A 136 -2.32 -18.53 -2.11
CA VAL A 136 -1.46 -18.71 -3.29
C VAL A 136 -1.14 -17.36 -3.93
N ILE A 137 0.15 -16.98 -3.94
CA ILE A 137 0.61 -15.70 -4.43
C ILE A 137 1.70 -15.84 -5.49
N TYR A 138 1.77 -14.85 -6.38
CA TYR A 138 2.84 -14.72 -7.36
C TYR A 138 3.60 -13.41 -7.10
N HIS A 139 4.84 -13.53 -6.63
CA HIS A 139 5.75 -12.42 -6.37
C HIS A 139 6.49 -12.08 -7.67
N SER A 140 5.95 -11.13 -8.43
CA SER A 140 6.45 -10.79 -9.77
C SER A 140 7.66 -9.85 -9.77
N GLY A 141 7.97 -9.20 -8.66
CA GLY A 141 9.13 -8.32 -8.54
C GLY A 141 9.46 -7.99 -7.10
N ALA A 142 10.72 -8.14 -6.75
CA ALA A 142 11.27 -7.68 -5.48
C ALA A 142 11.66 -6.20 -5.58
N GLY A 143 11.68 -5.51 -4.44
CA GLY A 143 12.12 -4.13 -4.35
C GLY A 143 12.18 -3.65 -2.90
N ILE A 144 12.82 -2.51 -2.71
CA ILE A 144 13.07 -1.94 -1.41
C ILE A 144 11.79 -1.53 -0.67
N THR A 145 11.83 -1.67 0.65
CA THR A 145 10.81 -1.17 1.58
C THR A 145 11.41 -0.04 2.40
N HIS A 146 10.85 1.16 2.30
CA HIS A 146 11.23 2.28 3.16
C HIS A 146 10.26 2.38 4.33
N ILE A 147 10.80 2.65 5.52
CA ILE A 147 10.02 2.74 6.77
C ILE A 147 10.42 4.02 7.48
N GLY A 148 9.46 4.79 7.94
CA GLY A 148 9.73 6.00 8.70
C GLY A 148 8.63 6.31 9.71
N SER A 149 8.95 7.15 10.69
CA SER A 149 8.00 7.65 11.68
C SER A 149 7.57 9.07 11.33
N PRO A 150 6.30 9.34 11.08
CA PRO A 150 5.81 10.70 10.93
C PRO A 150 6.03 11.57 12.18
N ALA A 151 6.14 10.95 13.37
CA ALA A 151 6.45 11.62 14.64
C ALA A 151 7.96 11.83 14.87
N GLY A 152 8.82 11.34 13.94
CA GLY A 152 10.26 11.52 14.02
C GLY A 152 11.02 10.48 14.84
N ASP A 153 10.38 9.40 15.30
CA ASP A 153 11.07 8.30 15.99
C ASP A 153 11.86 7.43 14.99
N ARG A 154 13.08 7.86 14.69
CA ARG A 154 13.99 7.15 13.82
C ARG A 154 14.39 5.79 14.39
N ALA A 155 14.54 5.65 15.70
CA ALA A 155 14.99 4.41 16.32
C ALA A 155 13.96 3.27 16.14
N ALA A 156 12.65 3.58 16.21
CA ALA A 156 11.61 2.60 15.90
C ALA A 156 11.67 2.14 14.45
N ALA A 157 11.87 3.07 13.50
CA ALA A 157 11.99 2.74 12.08
C ALA A 157 13.23 1.89 11.78
N ASP A 158 14.40 2.24 12.36
CA ASP A 158 15.65 1.48 12.23
C ASP A 158 15.49 0.05 12.74
N ARG A 159 14.85 -0.13 13.92
CA ARG A 159 14.59 -1.45 14.50
C ARG A 159 13.72 -2.34 13.59
N ILE A 160 12.71 -1.76 12.94
CA ILE A 160 11.85 -2.54 12.03
C ILE A 160 12.54 -2.81 10.69
N ALA A 161 13.31 -1.85 10.15
CA ALA A 161 14.11 -2.08 8.96
C ALA A 161 15.16 -3.19 9.17
N GLU A 162 15.83 -3.21 10.32
CA GLU A 162 16.76 -4.29 10.69
C GLU A 162 16.04 -5.64 10.82
N ALA A 163 14.86 -5.66 11.48
CA ALA A 163 14.05 -6.87 11.62
C ALA A 163 13.59 -7.43 10.27
N PHE A 164 13.35 -6.57 9.28
CA PHE A 164 13.04 -6.98 7.90
C PHE A 164 14.32 -7.48 7.19
N GLY A 165 15.43 -6.77 7.37
CA GLY A 165 16.72 -7.12 6.75
C GLY A 165 17.23 -8.51 7.10
N ILE A 166 17.10 -8.95 8.35
CA ILE A 166 17.50 -10.31 8.78
C ILE A 166 16.64 -11.42 8.16
N CYS A 167 15.46 -11.06 7.59
CA CYS A 167 14.58 -11.94 6.82
C CYS A 167 14.84 -11.85 5.31
N GLY A 168 15.90 -11.16 4.87
CA GLY A 168 16.20 -10.96 3.45
C GLY A 168 15.31 -9.96 2.73
N ILE A 169 14.52 -9.17 3.45
CA ILE A 169 13.75 -8.06 2.88
C ILE A 169 14.67 -6.84 2.81
N GLU A 170 14.92 -6.32 1.61
CA GLU A 170 15.62 -5.05 1.44
C GLU A 170 14.78 -3.94 2.08
N ALA A 171 15.23 -3.42 3.22
CA ALA A 171 14.48 -2.43 3.97
C ALA A 171 15.41 -1.35 4.53
N GLU A 172 14.98 -0.11 4.45
CA GLU A 172 15.70 1.06 4.95
C GLU A 172 14.78 1.97 5.76
N ALA A 173 15.31 2.44 6.89
CA ALA A 173 14.64 3.50 7.63
C ALA A 173 14.93 4.86 6.97
N CYS A 174 13.91 5.71 6.87
CA CYS A 174 14.03 7.04 6.29
C CYS A 174 13.62 8.13 7.28
N ASN A 175 14.19 9.33 7.13
CA ASN A 175 13.88 10.47 7.99
C ASN A 175 12.60 11.19 7.55
N ASN A 176 12.29 11.16 6.26
CA ASN A 176 11.10 11.78 5.69
C ASN A 176 10.29 10.76 4.88
N VAL A 177 9.45 10.01 5.59
CA VAL A 177 8.57 9.02 4.96
C VAL A 177 7.46 9.68 4.15
N ASN A 178 7.03 10.91 4.53
CA ASN A 178 6.00 11.63 3.82
C ASN A 178 6.44 11.96 2.39
N HIS A 179 7.69 12.36 2.19
CA HIS A 179 8.24 12.59 0.87
C HIS A 179 8.13 11.35 -0.03
N LEU A 180 8.53 10.19 0.49
CA LEU A 180 8.46 8.91 -0.25
C LEU A 180 7.02 8.47 -0.53
N ILE A 181 6.09 8.76 0.38
CA ILE A 181 4.67 8.51 0.17
C ILE A 181 4.14 9.40 -0.96
N TRP A 182 4.48 10.70 -0.96
CA TRP A 182 4.11 11.61 -2.05
C TRP A 182 4.71 11.17 -3.38
N GLU A 183 6.01 10.82 -3.41
CA GLU A 183 6.68 10.32 -4.62
C GLU A 183 5.94 9.12 -5.22
N LYS A 184 5.59 8.13 -4.39
CA LYS A 184 4.81 6.96 -4.82
C LYS A 184 3.39 7.35 -5.22
N LEU A 185 2.79 8.32 -4.52
CA LEU A 185 1.43 8.77 -4.78
C LEU A 185 1.33 9.42 -6.17
N PHE A 186 2.33 10.21 -6.61
CA PHE A 186 2.36 10.79 -7.95
C PHE A 186 2.21 9.74 -9.05
N VAL A 187 2.87 8.61 -8.91
CA VAL A 187 2.73 7.48 -9.84
C VAL A 187 1.33 6.88 -9.76
N ASN A 188 0.84 6.61 -8.55
CA ASN A 188 -0.45 5.95 -8.36
C ASN A 188 -1.64 6.82 -8.78
N MET A 189 -1.63 8.13 -8.47
CA MET A 189 -2.76 9.03 -8.79
C MET A 189 -2.89 9.36 -10.27
N THR A 190 -1.87 9.06 -11.06
CA THR A 190 -1.88 9.23 -12.52
C THR A 190 -2.17 7.90 -13.22
N ILE A 191 -1.32 6.90 -13.03
CA ILE A 191 -1.41 5.61 -13.73
C ILE A 191 -2.71 4.89 -13.38
N ASN A 192 -3.02 4.78 -12.08
CA ASN A 192 -4.12 3.92 -11.64
C ASN A 192 -5.48 4.37 -12.18
N PRO A 193 -5.95 5.61 -11.97
CA PRO A 193 -7.27 6.01 -12.42
C PRO A 193 -7.38 6.14 -13.95
N ILE A 194 -6.34 6.65 -14.63
CA ILE A 194 -6.39 6.81 -16.08
C ILE A 194 -6.50 5.43 -16.75
N THR A 195 -5.66 4.46 -16.35
CA THR A 195 -5.71 3.11 -16.91
C THR A 195 -7.02 2.38 -16.56
N ALA A 196 -7.55 2.58 -15.35
CA ALA A 196 -8.82 1.99 -14.93
C ALA A 196 -10.02 2.53 -15.73
N LEU A 197 -10.05 3.84 -16.01
CA LEU A 197 -11.09 4.47 -16.82
C LEU A 197 -11.02 4.03 -18.28
N LEU A 198 -9.81 3.96 -18.84
CA LEU A 198 -9.58 3.56 -20.24
C LEU A 198 -9.62 2.03 -20.45
N GLY A 199 -9.56 1.23 -19.39
CA GLY A 199 -9.46 -0.24 -19.49
C GLY A 199 -8.16 -0.69 -20.18
N SER A 200 -7.05 0.06 -19.99
CA SER A 200 -5.81 -0.11 -20.73
C SER A 200 -4.63 -0.55 -19.86
N THR A 201 -3.52 -0.90 -20.50
CA THR A 201 -2.23 -1.11 -19.83
C THR A 201 -1.55 0.22 -19.51
N ILE A 202 -0.51 0.17 -18.68
CA ILE A 202 0.23 1.35 -18.21
C ILE A 202 0.84 2.16 -19.36
N GLY A 203 1.21 1.50 -20.44
CA GLY A 203 1.82 2.13 -21.63
C GLY A 203 0.98 3.22 -22.28
N VAL A 204 -0.35 3.26 -22.06
CA VAL A 204 -1.22 4.32 -22.60
C VAL A 204 -0.77 5.72 -22.12
N ILE A 205 -0.22 5.83 -20.91
CA ILE A 205 0.26 7.10 -20.37
C ILE A 205 1.40 7.68 -21.21
N ALA A 206 2.28 6.82 -21.74
CA ALA A 206 3.41 7.26 -22.55
C ALA A 206 3.05 7.40 -24.04
N SER A 207 2.09 6.61 -24.54
CA SER A 207 1.79 6.52 -25.99
C SER A 207 0.69 7.44 -26.47
N ASP A 208 -0.28 7.78 -25.60
CA ASP A 208 -1.42 8.61 -25.97
C ASP A 208 -1.25 10.07 -25.49
N PRO A 209 -1.39 11.08 -26.38
CA PRO A 209 -1.16 12.49 -26.02
C PRO A 209 -2.19 13.04 -25.04
N ASP A 210 -3.44 12.58 -25.07
CA ASP A 210 -4.49 13.08 -24.18
C ASP A 210 -4.36 12.44 -22.78
N ALA A 211 -4.01 11.14 -22.69
CA ALA A 211 -3.69 10.49 -21.43
C ALA A 211 -2.47 11.13 -20.77
N ARG A 212 -1.47 11.50 -21.57
CA ARG A 212 -0.26 12.23 -21.11
C ARG A 212 -0.63 13.61 -20.55
N ALA A 213 -1.46 14.38 -21.26
CA ALA A 213 -1.89 15.71 -20.81
C ALA A 213 -2.73 15.63 -19.53
N ALA A 214 -3.61 14.64 -19.42
CA ALA A 214 -4.36 14.38 -18.19
C ALA A 214 -3.44 14.04 -17.00
N ALA A 215 -2.44 13.18 -17.21
CA ALA A 215 -1.46 12.83 -16.17
C ALA A 215 -0.67 14.07 -15.70
N TYR A 216 -0.21 14.93 -16.62
CA TYR A 216 0.49 16.16 -16.28
C TYR A 216 -0.39 17.13 -15.48
N THR A 217 -1.65 17.27 -15.83
CA THR A 217 -2.61 18.11 -15.08
C THR A 217 -2.77 17.63 -13.65
N LEU A 218 -2.91 16.31 -13.43
CA LEU A 218 -3.00 15.72 -12.09
C LEU A 218 -1.72 15.98 -11.28
N ILE A 219 -0.54 15.85 -11.91
CA ILE A 219 0.74 16.12 -11.24
C ILE A 219 0.82 17.59 -10.81
N CYS A 220 0.45 18.54 -11.66
CA CYS A 220 0.50 19.96 -11.32
C CYS A 220 -0.40 20.33 -10.13
N GLU A 221 -1.64 19.83 -10.10
CA GLU A 221 -2.53 20.04 -8.95
C GLU A 221 -1.96 19.43 -7.68
N ALA A 222 -1.45 18.19 -7.75
CA ALA A 222 -0.93 17.48 -6.60
C ALA A 222 0.40 18.07 -6.09
N ALA A 223 1.27 18.58 -6.97
CA ALA A 223 2.51 19.25 -6.55
C ALA A 223 2.22 20.54 -5.76
N ALA A 224 1.20 21.31 -6.15
CA ALA A 224 0.76 22.46 -5.38
C ALA A 224 0.24 22.08 -3.98
N VAL A 225 -0.49 20.97 -3.89
CA VAL A 225 -0.99 20.44 -2.60
C VAL A 225 0.16 19.89 -1.75
N ALA A 226 1.11 19.17 -2.36
CA ALA A 226 2.28 18.62 -1.69
C ALA A 226 3.15 19.74 -1.08
N ALA A 227 3.38 20.82 -1.82
CA ALA A 227 4.12 21.98 -1.33
C ALA A 227 3.46 22.61 -0.09
N ALA A 228 2.13 22.70 -0.07
CA ALA A 228 1.40 23.19 1.11
C ALA A 228 1.40 22.18 2.28
N ASP A 229 1.62 20.90 1.99
CA ASP A 229 1.78 19.83 2.99
C ASP A 229 3.23 19.72 3.49
N GLY A 230 4.15 20.56 2.98
CA GLY A 230 5.56 20.63 3.36
C GLY A 230 6.52 19.81 2.51
N GLU A 231 6.07 19.29 1.38
CA GLU A 231 6.86 18.45 0.47
C GLU A 231 6.96 19.10 -0.92
N GLU A 232 8.14 19.57 -1.28
CA GLU A 232 8.36 20.25 -2.57
C GLU A 232 8.70 19.22 -3.68
N PHE A 233 7.99 19.33 -4.80
CA PHE A 233 8.22 18.57 -6.02
C PHE A 233 8.13 19.45 -7.25
N ASP A 234 9.07 19.30 -8.17
CA ASP A 234 9.02 19.91 -9.49
C ASP A 234 8.11 19.05 -10.40
N PRO A 235 6.97 19.60 -10.88
CA PRO A 235 6.05 18.86 -11.75
C PRO A 235 6.70 18.28 -13.00
N ASP A 236 7.66 18.98 -13.61
CA ASP A 236 8.32 18.54 -14.83
C ASP A 236 9.24 17.33 -14.56
N VAL A 237 9.95 17.35 -13.42
CA VAL A 237 10.79 16.23 -12.98
C VAL A 237 9.93 15.00 -12.64
N VAL A 238 8.83 15.21 -11.89
CA VAL A 238 7.88 14.15 -11.57
C VAL A 238 7.28 13.55 -12.85
N PHE A 239 6.91 14.40 -13.80
CA PHE A 239 6.33 13.95 -15.05
C PHE A 239 7.33 13.15 -15.90
N ALA A 240 8.58 13.59 -15.99
CA ALA A 240 9.62 12.84 -16.69
C ALA A 240 9.82 11.44 -16.09
N ALA A 241 9.91 11.34 -14.76
CA ALA A 241 10.02 10.06 -14.05
C ALA A 241 8.78 9.17 -14.25
N LEU A 242 7.57 9.76 -14.32
CA LEU A 242 6.35 9.04 -14.67
C LEU A 242 6.39 8.45 -16.07
N MET A 243 6.89 9.23 -17.07
CA MET A 243 7.01 8.75 -18.44
C MET A 243 7.97 7.56 -18.55
N ASP A 244 9.11 7.62 -17.87
CA ASP A 244 10.05 6.51 -17.80
C ASP A 244 9.41 5.27 -17.16
N THR A 245 8.69 5.45 -16.06
CA THR A 245 7.96 4.36 -15.39
C THR A 245 6.91 3.74 -16.33
N ALA A 246 6.12 4.56 -17.01
CA ALA A 246 5.08 4.10 -17.92
C ALA A 246 5.65 3.36 -19.14
N ALA A 247 6.81 3.76 -19.62
CA ALA A 247 7.51 3.07 -20.71
C ALA A 247 8.06 1.71 -20.27
N HIS A 248 8.69 1.64 -19.09
CA HIS A 248 9.24 0.39 -18.56
C HIS A 248 8.17 -0.64 -18.21
N LEU A 249 7.01 -0.19 -17.71
CA LEU A 249 5.90 -1.04 -17.31
C LEU A 249 4.77 -1.11 -18.34
N ALA A 250 5.04 -0.79 -19.60
CA ALA A 250 4.04 -0.53 -20.63
C ALA A 250 2.99 -1.65 -20.80
N THR A 251 3.37 -2.91 -20.64
CA THR A 251 2.47 -4.08 -20.78
C THR A 251 1.76 -4.44 -19.47
N GLY A 252 2.13 -3.81 -18.37
CA GLY A 252 1.56 -4.04 -17.05
C GLY A 252 0.14 -3.48 -16.92
N LYS A 253 -0.65 -4.07 -16.01
CA LYS A 253 -1.94 -3.54 -15.59
C LYS A 253 -1.83 -2.98 -14.19
N ALA A 254 -2.23 -1.74 -14.01
CA ALA A 254 -2.30 -1.10 -12.70
C ALA A 254 -3.30 -1.80 -11.77
N SER A 255 -3.05 -1.71 -10.45
CA SER A 255 -3.89 -2.37 -9.43
C SER A 255 -5.36 -1.94 -9.51
N MET A 256 -5.62 -0.65 -9.70
CA MET A 256 -6.98 -0.11 -9.81
C MET A 256 -7.70 -0.64 -11.06
N CYS A 257 -7.00 -0.79 -12.19
CA CYS A 257 -7.57 -1.41 -13.39
C CYS A 257 -7.97 -2.87 -13.11
N GLN A 258 -7.12 -3.61 -12.40
CA GLN A 258 -7.43 -4.99 -11.99
C GLN A 258 -8.60 -5.06 -11.00
N ASP A 259 -8.75 -4.09 -10.08
CA ASP A 259 -9.88 -4.02 -9.17
C ASP A 259 -11.20 -3.81 -9.94
N ILE A 260 -11.24 -2.87 -10.89
CA ILE A 260 -12.41 -2.64 -11.76
C ILE A 260 -12.77 -3.90 -12.57
N GLU A 261 -11.79 -4.55 -13.20
CA GLU A 261 -12.02 -5.80 -13.95
C GLU A 261 -12.59 -6.93 -13.09
N ARG A 262 -12.30 -6.91 -11.78
CA ARG A 262 -12.80 -7.90 -10.81
C ARG A 262 -14.05 -7.44 -10.06
N HIS A 263 -14.67 -6.34 -10.48
CA HIS A 263 -15.81 -5.71 -9.79
C HIS A 263 -15.55 -5.48 -8.30
N ARG A 264 -14.34 -5.00 -7.97
CA ARG A 264 -13.92 -4.67 -6.61
C ARG A 264 -13.86 -3.17 -6.45
N ARG A 265 -14.18 -2.70 -5.25
CA ARG A 265 -13.97 -1.32 -4.88
C ARG A 265 -12.49 -0.97 -4.92
N THR A 266 -12.17 0.22 -5.48
CA THR A 266 -10.80 0.70 -5.65
C THR A 266 -10.33 1.52 -4.45
N GLU A 267 -9.06 1.91 -4.45
CA GLU A 267 -8.45 2.79 -3.44
C GLU A 267 -8.46 4.28 -3.89
N ILE A 268 -9.35 4.67 -4.80
CA ILE A 268 -9.40 6.03 -5.36
C ILE A 268 -9.52 7.11 -4.29
N ASP A 269 -10.26 6.85 -3.21
CA ASP A 269 -10.48 7.79 -2.11
C ASP A 269 -9.19 8.06 -1.30
N PHE A 270 -8.27 7.10 -1.24
CA PHE A 270 -6.99 7.21 -0.54
C PHE A 270 -5.84 7.63 -1.47
N ILE A 271 -6.05 7.60 -2.77
CA ILE A 271 -5.11 8.05 -3.79
C ILE A 271 -5.47 9.47 -4.23
N ASN A 272 -6.31 9.63 -5.25
CA ASN A 272 -6.70 10.96 -5.73
C ASN A 272 -7.60 11.71 -4.73
N GLY A 273 -8.46 10.99 -4.01
CA GLY A 273 -9.28 11.55 -2.94
C GLY A 273 -8.46 12.12 -1.77
N ALA A 274 -7.25 11.61 -1.53
CA ALA A 274 -6.33 12.20 -0.55
C ALA A 274 -5.86 13.59 -1.00
N VAL A 275 -5.50 13.75 -2.27
CA VAL A 275 -5.12 15.06 -2.85
C VAL A 275 -6.28 16.04 -2.73
N VAL A 276 -7.52 15.59 -3.01
CA VAL A 276 -8.72 16.42 -2.85
C VAL A 276 -8.93 16.85 -1.38
N ARG A 277 -8.75 15.93 -0.43
CA ARG A 277 -8.89 16.26 1.01
C ARG A 277 -7.84 17.26 1.47
N LEU A 278 -6.59 17.06 1.09
CA LEU A 278 -5.49 17.96 1.44
C LEU A 278 -5.64 19.31 0.72
N GLY A 279 -6.05 19.32 -0.56
CA GLY A 279 -6.36 20.55 -1.29
C GLY A 279 -7.42 21.39 -0.56
N LYS A 280 -8.50 20.76 -0.08
CA LYS A 280 -9.52 21.44 0.73
C LYS A 280 -8.97 21.96 2.05
N LYS A 281 -8.12 21.16 2.74
CA LYS A 281 -7.47 21.55 4.00
C LYS A 281 -6.60 22.80 3.84
N TYR A 282 -5.88 22.91 2.72
CA TYR A 282 -4.95 24.01 2.44
C TYR A 282 -5.53 25.11 1.55
N GLY A 283 -6.79 25.00 1.10
CA GLY A 283 -7.43 25.98 0.22
C GLY A 283 -6.91 25.95 -1.22
N ILE A 284 -6.36 24.84 -1.68
CA ILE A 284 -5.83 24.65 -3.04
C ILE A 284 -6.87 23.91 -3.90
N PRO A 285 -7.29 24.48 -5.03
CA PRO A 285 -8.23 23.82 -5.94
C PRO A 285 -7.62 22.58 -6.59
N THR A 286 -8.40 21.48 -6.65
CA THR A 286 -8.01 20.22 -7.28
C THR A 286 -9.08 19.67 -8.20
N PRO A 287 -9.56 20.45 -9.19
CA PRO A 287 -10.72 20.09 -10.00
C PRO A 287 -10.51 18.85 -10.86
N ALA A 288 -9.29 18.58 -11.35
CA ALA A 288 -9.01 17.38 -12.12
C ALA A 288 -9.04 16.13 -11.22
N HIS A 289 -8.47 16.20 -10.02
CA HIS A 289 -8.58 15.11 -9.05
C HIS A 289 -10.02 14.85 -8.62
N GLU A 290 -10.83 15.90 -8.38
CA GLU A 290 -12.25 15.74 -8.05
C GLU A 290 -13.02 15.05 -9.18
N MET A 291 -12.75 15.42 -10.43
CA MET A 291 -13.38 14.80 -11.60
C MET A 291 -13.00 13.32 -11.73
N ILE A 292 -11.72 13.01 -11.62
CA ILE A 292 -11.21 11.64 -11.70
C ILE A 292 -11.83 10.75 -10.60
N VAL A 293 -11.91 11.22 -9.36
CA VAL A 293 -12.55 10.47 -8.26
C VAL A 293 -14.00 10.15 -8.60
N ARG A 294 -14.78 11.12 -9.09
CA ARG A 294 -16.17 10.90 -9.48
C ARG A 294 -16.32 9.91 -10.63
N LEU A 295 -15.44 9.98 -11.64
CA LEU A 295 -15.46 9.06 -12.79
C LEU A 295 -15.12 7.63 -12.38
N VAL A 296 -14.13 7.44 -11.49
CA VAL A 296 -13.80 6.11 -10.98
C VAL A 296 -14.93 5.55 -10.13
N HIS A 297 -15.55 6.35 -9.24
CA HIS A 297 -16.74 5.92 -8.49
C HIS A 297 -17.92 5.55 -9.41
N ALA A 298 -18.11 6.24 -10.53
CA ALA A 298 -19.11 5.86 -11.51
C ALA A 298 -18.75 4.54 -12.20
N LYS A 299 -17.47 4.35 -12.53
CA LYS A 299 -16.96 3.13 -13.17
C LYS A 299 -17.07 1.90 -12.27
N GLU A 300 -16.90 2.05 -10.95
CA GLU A 300 -17.07 0.97 -9.96
C GLU A 300 -18.51 0.40 -9.92
N LYS A 301 -19.48 1.12 -10.46
CA LYS A 301 -20.90 0.73 -10.45
C LYS A 301 -21.36 0.07 -11.76
N LEU A 302 -20.50 0.04 -12.75
CA LEU A 302 -20.75 -0.57 -14.06
C LEU A 302 -20.23 -2.00 -14.11
#